data_c307e403d4ba387f192c13ed3a4cdc1b
#
_entry.id   c307e403d4ba387f192c13ed3a4cdc1b
#
_cell.length_a   1.000
_cell.length_b   1.000
_cell.length_c   1.000
_cell.angle_alpha   90.00
_cell.angle_beta   90.00
_cell.angle_gamma   90.00
#
_symmetry.space_group_name_H-M   'P 1'
#
loop_
_entity.id
_entity.type
_entity.pdbx_description
1 polymer ?
#
loop_
_entity_poly.entity_id
_entity_poly.type
_entity_poly.pdbx_seq_one_letter_code
_entity_poly.pdbx_strand_id
1 'polypeptide(L)'
;MKQLAYILLLMTFFTTGSCTDIDKDNPYDNQLHTLQVNAVYPDEYSDYLREGVTVKIEDIDRGNSYTSKTDKNGTVRFSLTKGIYRIQISDKAEQDIFNGLADKVKFVNGDLALNLPLVHSRSGDIVIKEIYCGGCTKLPFEGNYQSDKYMILHNNTSETQYLDGLCFGSLDPYNSQATNVWVTQDESTGATIFPDFLPVAQCVWQFGGTGQTFPLAPGEDAVVVICGAIDHAAQYTQSVNLNKPGYFVCY
;
A
#
# COMPACT_ATOMS: atom_id res chain seq x y z
N MET A 1 -54.77 -52.17 -25.60
CA MET A 1 -53.31 -52.57 -25.39
C MET A 1 -52.34 -52.03 -26.42
N LYS A 2 -52.74 -51.80 -27.67
CA LYS A 2 -51.84 -51.24 -28.72
C LYS A 2 -51.50 -49.76 -28.52
N GLN A 3 -52.35 -48.96 -27.88
CA GLN A 3 -52.05 -47.51 -27.62
C GLN A 3 -51.15 -47.28 -26.45
N LEU A 4 -51.06 -48.19 -25.46
CA LEU A 4 -50.17 -48.05 -24.36
C LEU A 4 -48.71 -48.34 -24.73
N ALA A 5 -48.46 -49.16 -25.75
CA ALA A 5 -47.13 -49.47 -26.25
C ALA A 5 -46.50 -48.29 -27.01
N TYR A 6 -47.31 -47.45 -27.69
CA TYR A 6 -46.82 -46.24 -28.39
C TYR A 6 -46.43 -45.12 -27.44
N ILE A 7 -47.12 -44.97 -26.31
CA ILE A 7 -46.78 -43.96 -25.28
C ILE A 7 -45.49 -44.36 -24.56
N LEU A 8 -45.27 -45.66 -24.30
CA LEU A 8 -44.00 -46.11 -23.69
C LEU A 8 -42.82 -45.98 -24.67
N LEU A 9 -43.02 -46.13 -25.97
CA LEU A 9 -41.97 -46.00 -26.98
C LEU A 9 -41.59 -44.52 -27.24
N LEU A 10 -42.52 -43.58 -27.02
CA LEU A 10 -42.24 -42.13 -27.13
C LEU A 10 -41.51 -41.58 -25.91
N MET A 11 -41.61 -42.20 -24.75
CA MET A 11 -40.91 -41.76 -23.52
C MET A 11 -39.45 -42.20 -23.47
N THR A 12 -38.99 -43.15 -24.28
CA THR A 12 -37.61 -43.63 -24.31
C THR A 12 -36.68 -42.86 -25.22
N PHE A 13 -37.19 -41.89 -26.02
CA PHE A 13 -36.38 -41.10 -26.96
C PHE A 13 -35.94 -39.72 -26.42
N PHE A 14 -36.30 -39.36 -25.18
CA PHE A 14 -35.98 -38.06 -24.62
C PHE A 14 -34.83 -38.06 -23.58
N THR A 15 -34.08 -39.16 -23.45
CA THR A 15 -33.01 -39.25 -22.42
C THR A 15 -31.60 -39.39 -22.94
N THR A 16 -31.33 -38.99 -24.18
CA THR A 16 -29.94 -38.93 -24.70
C THR A 16 -29.63 -37.60 -25.38
N GLY A 17 -29.86 -36.52 -24.66
CA GLY A 17 -29.43 -35.20 -25.00
C GLY A 17 -28.88 -34.51 -23.76
N SER A 18 -28.00 -35.20 -23.03
CA SER A 18 -27.31 -34.56 -21.94
C SER A 18 -26.03 -33.91 -22.47
N CYS A 19 -26.09 -32.62 -22.47
CA CYS A 19 -24.99 -31.71 -22.21
C CYS A 19 -23.63 -32.35 -22.08
N THR A 20 -22.89 -32.30 -23.14
CA THR A 20 -21.45 -32.41 -23.10
C THR A 20 -20.91 -31.09 -23.65
N ASP A 21 -20.00 -30.47 -22.92
CA ASP A 21 -19.22 -29.27 -23.25
C ASP A 21 -19.76 -27.91 -22.76
N ILE A 22 -20.37 -27.85 -21.56
CA ILE A 22 -20.58 -26.55 -20.90
C ILE A 22 -19.36 -26.11 -20.08
N ASP A 23 -18.37 -26.96 -19.83
CA ASP A 23 -17.45 -26.74 -18.73
C ASP A 23 -16.00 -26.37 -19.12
N LYS A 24 -15.69 -26.10 -20.38
CA LYS A 24 -14.33 -25.66 -20.70
C LYS A 24 -14.04 -24.20 -20.37
N ASP A 25 -15.07 -23.39 -20.14
CA ASP A 25 -14.97 -21.95 -19.82
C ASP A 25 -15.72 -21.57 -18.55
N ASN A 26 -15.98 -22.52 -17.64
CA ASN A 26 -16.62 -22.20 -16.37
C ASN A 26 -15.62 -21.40 -15.49
N PRO A 27 -15.89 -20.12 -15.20
CA PRO A 27 -15.03 -19.32 -14.32
C PRO A 27 -14.98 -19.83 -12.87
N TYR A 28 -15.83 -20.79 -12.53
CA TYR A 28 -15.89 -21.45 -11.21
C TYR A 28 -15.31 -22.88 -11.23
N ASP A 29 -14.51 -23.21 -12.26
CA ASP A 29 -13.76 -24.46 -12.24
C ASP A 29 -12.82 -24.46 -11.05
N ASN A 30 -12.99 -25.45 -10.16
CA ASN A 30 -12.16 -25.63 -8.97
C ASN A 30 -10.80 -26.27 -9.29
N GLN A 31 -10.49 -26.49 -10.57
CA GLN A 31 -9.19 -26.99 -10.96
C GLN A 31 -8.10 -25.97 -10.63
N LEU A 32 -7.06 -26.45 -9.98
CA LEU A 32 -5.89 -25.64 -9.66
C LEU A 32 -4.97 -25.54 -10.86
N HIS A 33 -4.53 -24.35 -11.14
CA HIS A 33 -3.54 -24.01 -12.16
C HIS A 33 -2.37 -23.26 -11.53
N THR A 34 -1.23 -23.26 -12.19
CA THR A 34 -0.03 -22.57 -11.70
C THR A 34 0.01 -21.13 -12.18
N LEU A 35 0.01 -20.18 -11.24
CA LEU A 35 0.39 -18.80 -11.48
C LEU A 35 1.83 -18.61 -11.05
N GLN A 36 2.74 -18.40 -12.00
CA GLN A 36 4.11 -18.02 -11.75
C GLN A 36 4.25 -16.52 -11.81
N VAL A 37 4.85 -15.92 -10.79
CA VAL A 37 5.15 -14.48 -10.74
C VAL A 37 6.68 -14.32 -10.68
N ASN A 38 7.21 -13.53 -11.60
CA ASN A 38 8.62 -13.17 -11.67
C ASN A 38 8.75 -11.69 -11.29
N ALA A 39 9.46 -11.37 -10.22
CA ALA A 39 9.81 -10.02 -9.85
C ALA A 39 10.90 -9.50 -10.80
N VAL A 40 10.61 -8.42 -11.53
CA VAL A 40 11.54 -7.81 -12.47
C VAL A 40 12.03 -6.49 -11.90
N TYR A 41 13.27 -6.48 -11.43
CA TYR A 41 13.92 -5.28 -10.92
C TYR A 41 14.41 -4.40 -12.10
N PRO A 42 14.54 -3.06 -11.88
CA PRO A 42 15.19 -2.20 -12.87
C PRO A 42 16.62 -2.66 -13.19
N ASP A 43 17.09 -2.35 -14.39
CA ASP A 43 18.36 -2.87 -14.93
C ASP A 43 19.58 -2.50 -14.06
N GLU A 44 19.57 -1.33 -13.42
CA GLU A 44 20.61 -0.87 -12.50
C GLU A 44 20.70 -1.69 -11.21
N TYR A 45 19.68 -2.51 -10.92
CA TYR A 45 19.57 -3.40 -9.76
C TYR A 45 19.60 -4.89 -10.18
N SER A 46 20.24 -5.21 -11.30
CA SER A 46 20.32 -6.58 -11.83
C SER A 46 20.93 -7.59 -10.85
N ASP A 47 21.88 -7.15 -10.02
CA ASP A 47 22.59 -7.95 -9.03
C ASP A 47 21.94 -7.97 -7.64
N TYR A 48 20.76 -7.33 -7.51
CA TYR A 48 20.05 -7.24 -6.24
C TYR A 48 19.54 -8.62 -5.78
N LEU A 49 19.59 -8.86 -4.46
CA LEU A 49 19.12 -10.12 -3.88
C LEU A 49 17.61 -10.26 -4.06
N ARG A 50 17.18 -11.30 -4.77
CA ARG A 50 15.78 -11.54 -5.16
C ARG A 50 15.10 -12.66 -4.37
N GLU A 51 15.83 -13.31 -3.47
CA GLU A 51 15.32 -14.42 -2.67
C GLU A 51 14.61 -13.93 -1.41
N GLY A 52 13.49 -14.55 -1.08
CA GLY A 52 12.76 -14.29 0.15
C GLY A 52 11.82 -13.07 0.11
N VAL A 53 11.67 -12.43 -1.06
CA VAL A 53 10.77 -11.29 -1.25
C VAL A 53 9.33 -11.74 -1.15
N THR A 54 8.54 -11.01 -0.39
CA THR A 54 7.13 -11.36 -0.17
C THR A 54 6.26 -10.95 -1.35
N VAL A 55 5.55 -11.92 -1.90
CA VAL A 55 4.52 -11.73 -2.93
C VAL A 55 3.16 -12.02 -2.33
N LYS A 56 2.26 -11.06 -2.40
CA LYS A 56 0.87 -11.18 -1.96
C LYS A 56 -0.05 -11.23 -3.18
N ILE A 57 -0.97 -12.18 -3.18
CA ILE A 57 -2.02 -12.31 -4.19
C ILE A 57 -3.37 -12.25 -3.49
N GLU A 58 -4.28 -11.46 -4.03
CA GLU A 58 -5.66 -11.31 -3.56
C GLU A 58 -6.63 -11.68 -4.68
N ASP A 59 -7.53 -12.63 -4.39
CA ASP A 59 -8.67 -12.94 -5.25
C ASP A 59 -9.71 -11.83 -5.09
N ILE A 60 -9.90 -11.04 -6.13
CA ILE A 60 -10.75 -9.84 -6.07
C ILE A 60 -12.23 -10.23 -5.90
N ASP A 61 -12.64 -11.35 -6.49
CA ASP A 61 -14.05 -11.77 -6.48
C ASP A 61 -14.42 -12.49 -5.18
N ARG A 62 -13.49 -13.27 -4.61
CA ARG A 62 -13.75 -14.10 -3.43
C ARG A 62 -13.15 -13.53 -2.14
N GLY A 63 -12.28 -12.52 -2.23
CA GLY A 63 -11.60 -11.90 -1.09
C GLY A 63 -10.51 -12.76 -0.42
N ASN A 64 -10.14 -13.88 -1.01
CA ASN A 64 -9.08 -14.72 -0.47
C ASN A 64 -7.71 -14.09 -0.71
N SER A 65 -6.78 -14.26 0.24
CA SER A 65 -5.42 -13.73 0.15
C SER A 65 -4.41 -14.85 0.32
N TYR A 66 -3.40 -14.85 -0.54
CA TYR A 66 -2.30 -15.83 -0.57
C TYR A 66 -0.99 -15.08 -0.48
N THR A 67 -0.05 -15.63 0.27
CA THR A 67 1.28 -15.02 0.42
C THR A 67 2.35 -16.11 0.31
N SER A 68 3.39 -15.83 -0.44
CA SER A 68 4.56 -16.70 -0.57
C SER A 68 5.82 -15.87 -0.83
N LYS A 69 6.97 -16.51 -0.81
CA LYS A 69 8.26 -15.84 -0.99
C LYS A 69 8.93 -16.30 -2.29
N THR A 70 9.67 -15.37 -2.91
CA THR A 70 10.45 -15.65 -4.11
C THR A 70 11.63 -16.57 -3.82
N ASP A 71 12.03 -17.34 -4.84
CA ASP A 71 13.29 -18.06 -4.88
C ASP A 71 14.47 -17.14 -5.27
N LYS A 72 15.68 -17.70 -5.35
CA LYS A 72 16.91 -16.99 -5.73
C LYS A 72 16.86 -16.30 -7.10
N ASN A 73 15.92 -16.69 -7.96
CA ASN A 73 15.74 -16.08 -9.28
C ASN A 73 14.67 -14.98 -9.25
N GLY A 74 14.08 -14.65 -8.07
CA GLY A 74 12.98 -13.73 -7.94
C GLY A 74 11.64 -14.28 -8.39
N THR A 75 11.50 -15.61 -8.45
CA THR A 75 10.30 -16.30 -8.94
C THR A 75 9.54 -16.95 -7.80
N VAL A 76 8.22 -16.87 -7.86
CA VAL A 76 7.32 -17.59 -6.95
C VAL A 76 6.18 -18.24 -7.73
N ARG A 77 5.68 -19.37 -7.22
CA ARG A 77 4.57 -20.11 -7.84
C ARG A 77 3.42 -20.27 -6.85
N PHE A 78 2.23 -20.04 -7.35
CA PHE A 78 0.99 -20.26 -6.61
C PHE A 78 0.11 -21.26 -7.37
N SER A 79 -0.57 -22.12 -6.62
CA SER A 79 -1.57 -23.02 -7.16
C SER A 79 -2.95 -22.46 -6.85
N LEU A 80 -3.63 -21.92 -7.86
CA LEU A 80 -4.84 -21.13 -7.73
C LEU A 80 -5.94 -21.61 -8.69
N THR A 81 -7.18 -21.36 -8.36
CA THR A 81 -8.31 -21.54 -9.28
C THR A 81 -8.37 -20.38 -10.28
N LYS A 82 -9.14 -20.55 -11.35
CA LYS A 82 -9.44 -19.44 -12.27
C LYS A 82 -10.14 -18.30 -11.54
N GLY A 83 -9.81 -17.05 -11.90
CA GLY A 83 -10.34 -15.86 -11.23
C GLY A 83 -9.69 -14.57 -11.70
N ILE A 84 -9.98 -13.49 -10.99
CA ILE A 84 -9.38 -12.17 -11.19
C ILE A 84 -8.57 -11.84 -9.94
N TYR A 85 -7.28 -11.57 -10.12
CA TYR A 85 -6.35 -11.42 -9.03
C TYR A 85 -5.68 -10.06 -9.03
N ARG A 86 -5.38 -9.56 -7.82
CA ARG A 86 -4.44 -8.48 -7.58
C ARG A 86 -3.15 -9.07 -7.04
N ILE A 87 -2.01 -8.69 -7.62
CA ILE A 87 -0.69 -9.20 -7.25
C ILE A 87 0.15 -8.02 -6.80
N GLN A 88 0.74 -8.14 -5.63
CA GLN A 88 1.57 -7.11 -5.01
C GLN A 88 2.91 -7.70 -4.60
N ILE A 89 3.97 -6.97 -4.93
CA ILE A 89 5.32 -7.22 -4.44
C ILE A 89 5.78 -5.95 -3.74
N SER A 90 6.34 -6.09 -2.55
CA SER A 90 7.03 -5.01 -1.86
C SER A 90 8.29 -5.58 -1.25
N ASP A 91 9.42 -5.03 -1.66
CA ASP A 91 10.74 -5.37 -1.16
C ASP A 91 11.44 -4.13 -0.65
N LYS A 92 12.13 -4.25 0.48
CA LYS A 92 12.85 -3.16 1.11
C LYS A 92 14.20 -3.67 1.61
N ALA A 93 15.26 -3.03 1.15
CA ALA A 93 16.59 -3.22 1.71
C ALA A 93 17.18 -1.85 2.02
N GLU A 94 17.42 -1.60 3.30
CA GLU A 94 17.85 -0.32 3.82
C GLU A 94 16.89 0.81 3.39
N GLN A 95 17.34 1.71 2.52
CA GLN A 95 16.54 2.82 2.00
C GLN A 95 15.91 2.55 0.63
N ASP A 96 16.36 1.50 -0.05
CA ASP A 96 15.81 1.13 -1.35
C ASP A 96 14.50 0.35 -1.19
N ILE A 97 13.48 0.79 -1.89
CA ILE A 97 12.14 0.19 -1.89
C ILE A 97 11.78 -0.15 -3.32
N PHE A 98 11.35 -1.40 -3.53
CA PHE A 98 10.88 -1.89 -4.82
C PHE A 98 9.43 -2.33 -4.69
N ASN A 99 8.54 -1.67 -5.41
CA ASN A 99 7.11 -1.99 -5.37
C ASN A 99 6.62 -2.38 -6.75
N GLY A 100 5.83 -3.44 -6.82
CA GLY A 100 5.13 -3.88 -8.01
C GLY A 100 3.67 -4.16 -7.73
N LEU A 101 2.80 -3.73 -8.64
CA LEU A 101 1.37 -3.97 -8.58
C LEU A 101 0.86 -4.40 -9.96
N ALA A 102 0.21 -5.55 -10.01
CA ALA A 102 -0.63 -5.93 -11.13
C ALA A 102 -2.08 -6.08 -10.65
N ASP A 103 -2.93 -5.17 -11.07
CA ASP A 103 -4.34 -5.16 -10.72
C ASP A 103 -5.18 -5.85 -11.81
N LYS A 104 -6.23 -6.57 -11.39
CA LYS A 104 -7.19 -7.24 -12.27
C LYS A 104 -6.56 -8.22 -13.27
N VAL A 105 -5.56 -8.98 -12.82
CA VAL A 105 -4.96 -10.05 -13.61
C VAL A 105 -6.00 -11.14 -13.86
N LYS A 106 -6.35 -11.33 -15.13
CA LYS A 106 -7.32 -12.38 -15.54
C LYS A 106 -6.57 -13.72 -15.66
N PHE A 107 -6.82 -14.61 -14.71
CA PHE A 107 -6.28 -15.96 -14.68
C PHE A 107 -7.35 -16.97 -15.08
N VAL A 108 -7.55 -17.14 -16.38
CA VAL A 108 -8.71 -17.88 -16.93
C VAL A 108 -8.35 -19.00 -17.92
N ASN A 109 -7.13 -18.99 -18.46
CA ASN A 109 -6.73 -19.90 -19.54
C ASN A 109 -5.73 -20.99 -19.12
N GLY A 110 -5.71 -21.39 -17.84
CA GLY A 110 -4.75 -22.37 -17.32
C GLY A 110 -3.50 -21.70 -16.75
N ASP A 111 -2.36 -22.40 -16.82
CA ASP A 111 -1.11 -21.89 -16.25
C ASP A 111 -0.67 -20.56 -16.87
N LEU A 112 -0.21 -19.63 -16.02
CA LEU A 112 0.20 -18.28 -16.42
C LEU A 112 1.55 -17.93 -15.80
N ALA A 113 2.45 -17.37 -16.61
CA ALA A 113 3.66 -16.71 -16.13
C ALA A 113 3.53 -15.21 -16.31
N LEU A 114 3.70 -14.47 -15.22
CA LEU A 114 3.61 -13.01 -15.16
C LEU A 114 4.97 -12.43 -14.78
N ASN A 115 5.51 -11.56 -15.62
CA ASN A 115 6.63 -10.70 -15.27
C ASN A 115 6.07 -9.41 -14.67
N LEU A 116 6.34 -9.17 -13.38
CA LEU A 116 5.87 -8.00 -12.66
C LEU A 116 7.03 -7.02 -12.48
N PRO A 117 7.08 -5.92 -13.26
CA PRO A 117 8.10 -4.91 -13.10
C PRO A 117 7.95 -4.21 -11.76
N LEU A 118 9.07 -4.01 -11.08
CA LEU A 118 9.16 -3.29 -9.82
C LEU A 118 9.63 -1.87 -10.08
N VAL A 119 8.96 -0.91 -9.43
CA VAL A 119 9.37 0.49 -9.43
C VAL A 119 10.25 0.73 -8.22
N HIS A 120 11.45 1.22 -8.46
CA HIS A 120 12.37 1.63 -7.41
C HIS A 120 11.99 3.00 -6.87
N SER A 121 12.07 3.14 -5.56
CA SER A 121 12.03 4.41 -4.86
C SER A 121 12.98 4.37 -3.67
N ARG A 122 13.44 5.52 -3.23
CA ARG A 122 14.28 5.61 -2.04
C ARG A 122 13.50 6.23 -0.89
N SER A 123 13.53 5.55 0.25
CA SER A 123 12.98 6.08 1.49
C SER A 123 13.91 7.16 2.06
N GLY A 124 13.34 8.22 2.63
CA GLY A 124 14.11 9.19 3.39
C GLY A 124 14.68 8.60 4.68
N ASP A 125 15.70 9.26 5.23
CA ASP A 125 16.32 8.88 6.50
C ASP A 125 15.34 9.11 7.66
N ILE A 126 14.71 10.27 7.67
CA ILE A 126 13.59 10.61 8.54
C ILE A 126 12.31 10.59 7.72
N VAL A 127 11.34 9.82 8.18
CA VAL A 127 10.03 9.67 7.52
C VAL A 127 8.90 10.09 8.45
N ILE A 128 7.80 10.54 7.87
CA ILE A 128 6.57 10.74 8.62
C ILE A 128 5.91 9.37 8.81
N LYS A 129 5.88 8.90 10.05
CA LYS A 129 5.27 7.61 10.42
C LYS A 129 3.77 7.73 10.63
N GLU A 130 3.34 8.85 11.20
CA GLU A 130 1.94 9.10 11.53
C GLU A 130 1.64 10.60 11.45
N ILE A 131 0.46 10.94 10.95
CA ILE A 131 -0.12 12.28 11.03
C ILE A 131 -1.50 12.14 11.66
N TYR A 132 -1.69 12.79 12.82
CA TYR A 132 -2.99 12.92 13.44
C TYR A 132 -3.51 14.36 13.28
N CYS A 133 -4.54 14.50 12.45
CA CYS A 133 -5.10 15.81 12.12
C CYS A 133 -6.12 16.34 13.15
N GLY A 134 -6.33 15.60 14.24
CA GLY A 134 -7.34 15.86 15.23
C GLY A 134 -8.74 15.45 14.78
N GLY A 135 -9.72 15.61 15.64
CA GLY A 135 -11.10 15.39 15.25
C GLY A 135 -11.93 14.48 16.16
N CYS A 136 -11.69 14.48 17.46
CA CYS A 136 -12.62 13.85 18.37
C CYS A 136 -13.91 14.67 18.51
N THR A 137 -15.03 14.01 18.82
CA THR A 137 -16.30 14.66 19.04
C THR A 137 -16.27 15.49 20.33
N LYS A 138 -16.83 16.70 20.32
CA LYS A 138 -16.93 17.58 21.48
C LYS A 138 -18.13 17.20 22.37
N LEU A 139 -18.17 16.00 22.91
CA LEU A 139 -19.26 15.61 23.82
C LEU A 139 -19.18 16.37 25.14
N PRO A 140 -20.32 16.90 25.67
CA PRO A 140 -21.70 16.80 25.15
C PRO A 140 -22.07 17.89 24.11
N PHE A 141 -21.12 18.67 23.63
CA PHE A 141 -21.33 19.74 22.68
C PHE A 141 -21.32 19.22 21.25
N GLU A 142 -21.90 19.97 20.32
CA GLU A 142 -21.83 19.62 18.89
C GLU A 142 -20.47 20.02 18.28
N GLY A 143 -20.09 19.29 17.25
CA GLY A 143 -18.89 19.52 16.44
C GLY A 143 -17.68 18.69 16.83
N ASN A 144 -16.58 18.93 16.13
CA ASN A 144 -15.32 18.21 16.31
C ASN A 144 -14.26 19.11 16.97
N TYR A 145 -13.49 18.50 17.86
CA TYR A 145 -12.30 19.10 18.44
C TYR A 145 -11.10 18.83 17.52
N GLN A 146 -10.39 19.87 17.12
CA GLN A 146 -9.31 19.77 16.13
C GLN A 146 -7.98 20.39 16.59
N SER A 147 -7.82 20.65 17.88
CA SER A 147 -6.59 21.25 18.41
C SER A 147 -5.59 20.23 18.93
N ASP A 148 -5.90 18.95 18.83
CA ASP A 148 -5.07 17.82 19.29
C ASP A 148 -4.20 17.23 18.17
N LYS A 149 -3.61 18.10 17.34
CA LYS A 149 -2.85 17.71 16.16
C LYS A 149 -1.40 17.40 16.48
N TYR A 150 -0.90 16.30 15.95
CA TYR A 150 0.51 15.93 16.03
C TYR A 150 0.95 15.16 14.79
N MET A 151 2.25 15.04 14.61
CA MET A 151 2.84 14.03 13.73
C MET A 151 3.94 13.28 14.46
N ILE A 152 4.25 12.09 13.98
CA ILE A 152 5.36 11.28 14.43
C ILE A 152 6.37 11.18 13.30
N LEU A 153 7.61 11.64 13.56
CA LEU A 153 8.76 11.41 12.73
C LEU A 153 9.46 10.13 13.20
N HIS A 154 10.00 9.38 12.28
CA HIS A 154 10.66 8.10 12.54
C HIS A 154 12.02 8.04 11.85
N ASN A 155 13.04 7.62 12.58
CA ASN A 155 14.33 7.29 11.98
C ASN A 155 14.25 5.91 11.32
N ASN A 156 14.24 5.89 9.99
CA ASN A 156 14.08 4.69 9.17
C ASN A 156 15.45 4.08 8.75
N THR A 157 16.54 4.52 9.40
CA THR A 157 17.89 4.05 9.11
C THR A 157 18.47 3.21 10.25
N SER A 158 19.61 2.59 10.00
CA SER A 158 20.40 1.85 11.01
C SER A 158 21.35 2.73 11.84
N GLU A 159 21.37 4.05 11.56
CA GLU A 159 22.26 4.99 12.21
C GLU A 159 21.49 6.13 12.89
N THR A 160 22.13 6.80 13.86
CA THR A 160 21.52 7.98 14.50
C THR A 160 21.40 9.10 13.49
N GLN A 161 20.18 9.61 13.34
CA GLN A 161 19.88 10.80 12.57
C GLN A 161 19.67 12.00 13.49
N TYR A 162 19.75 13.21 12.94
CA TYR A 162 19.55 14.44 13.70
C TYR A 162 18.41 15.24 13.10
N LEU A 163 17.52 15.74 13.97
CA LEU A 163 16.38 16.55 13.52
C LEU A 163 16.74 18.01 13.27
N ASP A 164 17.95 18.41 13.67
CA ASP A 164 18.45 19.79 13.55
C ASP A 164 18.33 20.31 12.12
N GLY A 165 17.67 21.45 11.95
CA GLY A 165 17.47 22.07 10.65
C GLY A 165 16.41 21.43 9.76
N LEU A 166 15.84 20.28 10.16
CA LEU A 166 14.75 19.66 9.43
C LEU A 166 13.53 20.59 9.40
N CYS A 167 12.96 20.79 8.23
CA CYS A 167 11.77 21.60 8.02
C CYS A 167 10.56 20.74 7.68
N PHE A 168 9.41 21.15 8.14
CA PHE A 168 8.12 20.54 7.75
C PHE A 168 7.04 21.62 7.67
N GLY A 169 6.04 21.38 6.84
CA GLY A 169 4.96 22.33 6.61
C GLY A 169 3.95 21.81 5.61
N SER A 170 2.98 22.65 5.27
CA SER A 170 1.98 22.36 4.25
C SER A 170 2.42 22.93 2.90
N LEU A 171 2.30 22.14 1.86
CA LEU A 171 2.54 22.58 0.48
C LEU A 171 1.22 22.98 -0.18
N ASP A 172 1.29 23.88 -1.16
CA ASP A 172 0.16 24.27 -2.03
C ASP A 172 0.07 23.28 -3.21
N PRO A 173 -1.11 22.84 -3.62
CA PRO A 173 -2.42 22.97 -2.97
C PRO A 173 -2.55 22.08 -1.73
N TYR A 174 -3.02 22.66 -0.64
CA TYR A 174 -3.07 21.98 0.68
C TYR A 174 -4.29 21.07 0.88
N ASN A 175 -5.13 20.91 -0.10
CA ASN A 175 -6.27 19.99 -0.02
C ASN A 175 -6.10 18.83 -1.00
N SER A 176 -6.52 17.65 -0.58
CA SER A 176 -6.37 16.40 -1.33
C SER A 176 -7.21 16.33 -2.62
N GLN A 177 -8.08 17.30 -2.89
CA GLN A 177 -8.92 17.33 -4.08
C GLN A 177 -8.36 18.25 -5.17
N ALA A 178 -7.40 19.10 -4.84
CA ALA A 178 -6.76 19.99 -5.81
C ALA A 178 -5.67 19.23 -6.58
N THR A 179 -5.60 19.50 -7.88
CA THR A 179 -4.56 18.92 -8.72
C THR A 179 -3.20 19.55 -8.40
N ASN A 180 -2.22 18.72 -8.11
CA ASN A 180 -0.85 19.15 -7.96
C ASN A 180 -0.29 19.57 -9.35
N VAL A 181 0.09 20.85 -9.48
CA VAL A 181 0.58 21.43 -10.73
C VAL A 181 2.08 21.74 -10.73
N TRP A 182 2.76 21.52 -9.60
CA TRP A 182 4.19 21.83 -9.46
C TRP A 182 5.10 20.60 -9.55
N VAL A 183 4.52 19.40 -9.50
CA VAL A 183 5.24 18.15 -9.77
C VAL A 183 5.02 17.78 -11.22
N THR A 184 6.09 17.52 -11.96
CA THR A 184 6.04 17.09 -13.36
C THR A 184 6.62 15.68 -13.52
N GLN A 185 6.44 15.09 -14.68
CA GLN A 185 7.05 13.81 -15.02
C GLN A 185 7.98 13.99 -16.19
N ASP A 186 9.12 13.32 -16.14
CA ASP A 186 10.01 13.19 -17.28
C ASP A 186 9.32 12.38 -18.39
N GLU A 187 9.18 12.94 -19.56
CA GLU A 187 8.45 12.30 -20.67
C GLU A 187 9.12 11.02 -21.18
N SER A 188 10.43 10.89 -20.99
CA SER A 188 11.20 9.74 -21.49
C SER A 188 11.27 8.57 -20.49
N THR A 189 11.34 8.86 -19.20
CA THR A 189 11.52 7.88 -18.14
C THR A 189 10.27 7.65 -17.30
N GLY A 190 9.30 8.56 -17.34
CA GLY A 190 8.15 8.58 -16.44
C GLY A 190 8.50 8.95 -14.98
N ALA A 191 9.74 9.33 -14.72
CA ALA A 191 10.20 9.69 -13.38
C ALA A 191 9.55 11.00 -12.92
N THR A 192 9.20 11.07 -11.65
CA THR A 192 8.67 12.28 -11.03
C THR A 192 9.78 13.30 -10.83
N ILE A 193 9.58 14.51 -11.35
CA ILE A 193 10.49 15.65 -11.20
C ILE A 193 9.92 16.61 -10.17
N PHE A 194 10.68 16.88 -9.12
CA PHE A 194 10.37 17.90 -8.12
C PHE A 194 11.10 19.19 -8.46
N PRO A 195 10.45 20.36 -8.26
CA PRO A 195 11.12 21.65 -8.47
C PRO A 195 12.14 21.95 -7.37
N ASP A 196 13.09 22.84 -7.64
CA ASP A 196 14.08 23.29 -6.65
C ASP A 196 13.44 24.10 -5.51
N PHE A 197 12.27 24.70 -5.75
CA PHE A 197 11.51 25.47 -4.78
C PHE A 197 10.13 24.89 -4.59
N LEU A 198 9.75 24.65 -3.35
CA LEU A 198 8.44 24.10 -3.01
C LEU A 198 7.46 25.21 -2.65
N PRO A 199 6.23 25.19 -3.20
CA PRO A 199 5.21 26.16 -2.87
C PRO A 199 4.62 25.87 -1.48
N VAL A 200 4.94 26.71 -0.52
CA VAL A 200 4.45 26.60 0.86
C VAL A 200 3.07 27.24 0.97
N ALA A 201 2.10 26.50 1.53
CA ALA A 201 0.70 26.95 1.63
C ALA A 201 0.46 27.94 2.79
N GLN A 202 0.98 27.65 3.98
CA GLN A 202 0.69 28.42 5.19
C GLN A 202 1.94 28.80 5.96
N CYS A 203 2.56 27.80 6.59
CA CYS A 203 3.74 27.97 7.41
C CYS A 203 4.67 26.77 7.29
N VAL A 204 5.93 27.02 7.59
CA VAL A 204 6.94 26.01 7.76
C VAL A 204 7.51 26.15 9.17
N TRP A 205 7.66 25.04 9.86
CA TRP A 205 8.41 24.95 11.10
C TRP A 205 9.75 24.32 10.85
N GLN A 206 10.75 24.76 11.58
CA GLN A 206 12.09 24.21 11.51
C GLN A 206 12.53 23.78 12.90
N PHE A 207 13.12 22.59 12.99
CA PHE A 207 13.84 22.21 14.19
C PHE A 207 15.04 23.12 14.37
N GLY A 208 15.17 23.68 15.56
CA GLY A 208 16.34 24.45 15.94
C GLY A 208 17.60 23.56 16.04
N GLY A 209 18.60 24.06 16.75
CA GLY A 209 19.80 23.30 17.03
C GLY A 209 21.01 23.69 16.18
N THR A 210 22.12 22.99 16.39
CA THR A 210 23.43 23.30 15.79
C THR A 210 24.01 22.12 14.98
N GLY A 211 23.19 21.17 14.60
CA GLY A 211 23.53 20.01 13.78
C GLY A 211 23.56 18.68 14.51
N GLN A 212 23.68 18.66 15.84
CA GLN A 212 23.68 17.43 16.67
C GLN A 212 22.94 17.60 18.00
N THR A 213 22.00 18.54 18.06
CA THR A 213 21.25 18.87 19.28
C THR A 213 20.15 17.88 19.57
N PHE A 214 19.47 17.40 18.52
CA PHE A 214 18.31 16.54 18.60
C PHE A 214 18.55 15.20 17.89
N PRO A 215 19.32 14.29 18.54
CA PRO A 215 19.56 12.97 17.98
C PRO A 215 18.28 12.13 18.02
N LEU A 216 18.09 11.30 17.01
CA LEU A 216 17.04 10.29 16.91
C LEU A 216 17.72 8.95 16.61
N ALA A 217 17.72 8.03 17.54
CA ALA A 217 18.38 6.74 17.40
C ALA A 217 17.71 5.88 16.31
N PRO A 218 18.37 4.83 15.80
CA PRO A 218 17.78 3.90 14.85
C PRO A 218 16.43 3.35 15.30
N GLY A 219 15.41 3.51 14.48
CA GLY A 219 14.04 3.04 14.78
C GLY A 219 13.29 3.86 15.83
N GLU A 220 13.86 4.96 16.32
CA GLU A 220 13.24 5.85 17.31
C GLU A 220 12.21 6.77 16.65
N ASP A 221 11.24 7.20 17.46
CA ASP A 221 10.15 8.09 17.08
C ASP A 221 10.29 9.44 17.80
N ALA A 222 10.04 10.54 17.07
CA ALA A 222 9.92 11.88 17.63
C ALA A 222 8.49 12.40 17.42
N VAL A 223 7.81 12.74 18.50
CA VAL A 223 6.46 13.32 18.43
C VAL A 223 6.55 14.83 18.31
N VAL A 224 5.92 15.39 17.29
CA VAL A 224 5.85 16.83 17.02
C VAL A 224 4.43 17.30 17.19
N VAL A 225 4.20 18.12 18.20
CA VAL A 225 2.89 18.70 18.54
C VAL A 225 2.66 19.96 17.72
N ILE A 226 1.60 19.98 16.91
CA ILE A 226 1.31 21.08 15.99
C ILE A 226 0.45 22.17 16.63
N CYS A 227 -0.47 21.79 17.52
CA CYS A 227 -1.43 22.71 18.12
C CYS A 227 -1.53 22.52 19.64
N GLY A 228 -0.65 23.18 20.41
CA GLY A 228 -0.75 23.21 21.87
C GLY A 228 -0.31 21.92 22.57
N ALA A 229 0.77 22.01 23.34
CA ALA A 229 1.29 20.92 24.17
C ALA A 229 0.56 20.85 25.52
N ILE A 230 -0.72 20.48 25.50
CA ILE A 230 -1.57 20.32 26.68
C ILE A 230 -2.16 18.91 26.76
N ASP A 231 -2.74 18.58 27.90
CA ASP A 231 -3.54 17.36 28.03
C ASP A 231 -4.94 17.60 27.47
N HIS A 232 -5.13 17.35 26.16
CA HIS A 232 -6.41 17.50 25.50
C HIS A 232 -7.42 16.46 26.02
N ALA A 233 -6.97 15.30 26.50
CA ALA A 233 -7.84 14.27 27.05
C ALA A 233 -8.51 14.70 28.38
N ALA A 234 -7.93 15.65 29.10
CA ALA A 234 -8.55 16.23 30.28
C ALA A 234 -9.83 17.00 29.95
N GLN A 235 -9.93 17.57 28.73
CA GLN A 235 -11.13 18.28 28.26
C GLN A 235 -12.06 17.33 27.48
N TYR A 236 -11.51 16.48 26.62
CA TYR A 236 -12.25 15.54 25.78
C TYR A 236 -11.61 14.16 25.90
N THR A 237 -12.26 13.24 26.59
CA THR A 237 -11.72 11.91 26.93
C THR A 237 -11.34 11.05 25.73
N GLN A 238 -11.86 11.38 24.54
CA GLN A 238 -11.54 10.71 23.28
C GLN A 238 -10.30 11.29 22.57
N SER A 239 -9.74 12.38 23.10
CA SER A 239 -8.55 13.03 22.60
C SER A 239 -7.29 12.43 23.22
N VAL A 240 -6.15 13.07 22.98
CA VAL A 240 -4.83 12.59 23.40
C VAL A 240 -4.16 13.59 24.37
N ASN A 241 -3.28 13.06 25.20
CA ASN A 241 -2.43 13.91 26.03
C ASN A 241 -1.13 14.23 25.28
N LEU A 242 -0.99 15.50 24.86
CA LEU A 242 0.19 16.01 24.17
C LEU A 242 1.15 16.79 25.08
N ASN A 243 0.88 16.86 26.39
CA ASN A 243 1.77 17.46 27.38
C ASN A 243 2.68 16.40 28.00
N LYS A 244 3.65 15.91 27.22
CA LYS A 244 4.60 14.89 27.69
C LYS A 244 6.05 15.36 27.50
N PRO A 245 6.96 15.02 28.45
CA PRO A 245 8.37 15.29 28.28
C PRO A 245 8.93 14.65 26.99
N GLY A 246 9.83 15.34 26.31
CA GLY A 246 10.46 14.85 25.07
C GLY A 246 9.65 15.10 23.79
N TYR A 247 8.44 15.65 23.89
CA TYR A 247 7.69 16.06 22.70
C TYR A 247 8.20 17.43 22.21
N PHE A 248 8.34 17.53 20.89
CA PHE A 248 8.62 18.81 20.22
C PHE A 248 7.33 19.58 20.01
N VAL A 249 7.41 20.91 20.10
CA VAL A 249 6.22 21.79 20.01
C VAL A 249 6.46 22.87 18.96
N CYS A 250 5.48 23.04 18.06
CA CYS A 250 5.47 24.13 17.08
C CYS A 250 5.07 25.45 17.77
N TYR A 251 5.82 26.52 17.49
CA TYR A 251 5.56 27.89 17.97
C TYR A 251 5.28 28.82 16.81
#